data_b2a8a8b65bdf3fa5367147a3276d6a5e
#
_entry.id   b2a8a8b65bdf3fa5367147a3276d6a5e
#
_cell.length_a   1.000
_cell.length_b   1.000
_cell.length_c   1.000
_cell.angle_alpha   90.00
_cell.angle_beta   90.00
_cell.angle_gamma   90.00
#
_symmetry.space_group_name_H-M   'P 1'
#
loop_
_entity.id
_entity.type
_entity.pdbx_description
1 polymer ?
#
loop_
_entity_poly.entity_id
_entity_poly.type
_entity_poly.pdbx_seq_one_letter_code
_entity_poly.pdbx_strand_id
1 'polypeptide(L)'
;MGDIAASGGVWVTTYSDEIWAKEETLTGSIGVYGIVPTLDGIYDWAGIQVDGISSTKAGEWDERLAMPSYVTESIQASIDHTYDKFVSKVAENRGMAYKEVLSIAGGRIWSGEKALQLGLVDKIGDLKDAIDSAAQFADINDYKIISYEKEMDPFEMFLNELLNDLNSRIEINNNLQALNQFLDARYCLLYTSPSPRDASVSR
;
A
#
# COMPACT_ATOMS: atom_id res chain seq x y z
N MET A 1 -8.97 13.17 -4.35
CA MET A 1 -8.98 11.82 -3.75
C MET A 1 -10.39 11.27 -3.85
N GLY A 2 -10.55 9.96 -4.13
CA GLY A 2 -11.85 9.28 -4.08
C GLY A 2 -12.21 8.83 -2.68
N ASP A 3 -12.98 7.74 -2.55
CA ASP A 3 -13.39 7.22 -1.25
C ASP A 3 -12.20 6.69 -0.43
N ILE A 4 -11.18 6.14 -1.10
CA ILE A 4 -9.93 5.70 -0.49
C ILE A 4 -8.76 6.23 -1.32
N ALA A 5 -7.83 6.93 -0.67
CA ALA A 5 -6.55 7.35 -1.23
C ALA A 5 -5.48 7.31 -0.13
N ALA A 6 -5.04 6.10 0.20
CA ALA A 6 -4.12 5.83 1.31
C ALA A 6 -2.79 5.29 0.81
N SER A 7 -1.73 5.36 1.62
CA SER A 7 -0.40 4.83 1.33
C SER A 7 0.14 5.33 -0.02
N GLY A 8 0.29 4.47 -1.04
CA GLY A 8 0.68 4.87 -2.39
C GLY A 8 -0.22 5.93 -3.02
N GLY A 9 -1.51 5.97 -2.67
CA GLY A 9 -2.44 7.03 -3.08
C GLY A 9 -2.04 8.40 -2.54
N VAL A 10 -1.62 8.49 -1.27
CA VAL A 10 -1.05 9.72 -0.70
C VAL A 10 0.26 10.06 -1.40
N TRP A 11 1.12 9.08 -1.64
CA TRP A 11 2.39 9.32 -2.32
C TRP A 11 2.20 9.98 -3.69
N VAL A 12 1.28 9.46 -4.50
CA VAL A 12 0.98 10.01 -5.83
C VAL A 12 0.45 11.45 -5.74
N THR A 13 -0.43 11.74 -4.78
CA THR A 13 -1.04 13.06 -4.64
C THR A 13 -0.12 14.10 -3.97
N THR A 14 0.95 13.67 -3.29
CA THR A 14 1.82 14.56 -2.52
C THR A 14 2.44 15.68 -3.36
N TYR A 15 2.60 15.49 -4.68
CA TYR A 15 3.18 16.47 -5.59
C TYR A 15 2.15 17.39 -6.26
N SER A 16 0.87 17.26 -5.92
CA SER A 16 -0.18 18.10 -6.50
C SER A 16 -0.18 19.49 -5.86
N ASP A 17 -0.55 20.53 -6.64
CA ASP A 17 -0.70 21.90 -6.16
C ASP A 17 -1.82 22.01 -5.13
N GLU A 18 -2.89 21.22 -5.30
CA GLU A 18 -3.99 21.10 -4.34
C GLU A 18 -4.44 19.64 -4.23
N ILE A 19 -4.68 19.21 -3.02
CA ILE A 19 -5.22 17.89 -2.70
C ILE A 19 -6.62 18.05 -2.15
N TRP A 20 -7.60 17.49 -2.88
CA TRP A 20 -9.01 17.50 -2.52
C TRP A 20 -9.45 16.14 -2.02
N ALA A 21 -10.26 16.10 -0.96
CA ALA A 21 -10.86 14.90 -0.42
C ALA A 21 -12.30 15.17 0.03
N LYS A 22 -13.13 14.13 0.11
CA LYS A 22 -14.40 14.21 0.84
C LYS A 22 -14.13 14.04 2.33
N GLU A 23 -15.08 14.44 3.18
CA GLU A 23 -14.94 14.33 4.65
C GLU A 23 -14.68 12.88 5.08
N GLU A 24 -15.33 11.92 4.41
CA GLU A 24 -15.28 10.49 4.69
C GLU A 24 -14.12 9.78 3.99
N THR A 25 -13.39 10.43 3.08
CA THR A 25 -12.26 9.83 2.37
C THR A 25 -11.30 9.17 3.36
N LEU A 26 -10.99 7.91 3.17
CA LEU A 26 -9.93 7.23 3.92
C LEU A 26 -8.59 7.53 3.28
N THR A 27 -7.71 8.20 4.04
CA THR A 27 -6.38 8.63 3.56
C THR A 27 -5.31 8.42 4.62
N GLY A 28 -4.12 8.97 4.44
CA GLY A 28 -2.98 8.73 5.31
C GLY A 28 -2.31 7.40 4.98
N SER A 29 -2.21 6.51 5.96
CA SER A 29 -1.45 5.25 5.83
C SER A 29 -0.03 5.49 5.30
N ILE A 30 0.62 6.58 5.80
CA ILE A 30 2.01 6.90 5.49
C ILE A 30 2.87 5.90 6.24
N GLY A 31 3.20 4.81 5.55
CA GLY A 31 3.91 3.67 6.11
C GLY A 31 4.28 2.67 5.04
N VAL A 32 5.18 1.76 5.37
CA VAL A 32 5.62 0.65 4.51
C VAL A 32 5.64 -0.61 5.34
N TYR A 33 5.14 -1.69 4.80
CA TYR A 33 5.25 -3.01 5.40
C TYR A 33 5.45 -4.06 4.31
N GLY A 34 6.04 -5.19 4.66
CA GLY A 34 6.16 -6.36 3.81
C GLY A 34 5.75 -7.63 4.55
N ILE A 35 5.12 -8.54 3.84
CA ILE A 35 4.83 -9.90 4.32
C ILE A 35 5.56 -10.85 3.40
N VAL A 36 6.47 -11.63 3.95
CA VAL A 36 7.23 -12.64 3.20
C VAL A 36 6.90 -13.99 3.81
N PRO A 37 6.08 -14.81 3.13
CA PRO A 37 5.79 -16.17 3.60
C PRO A 37 7.02 -17.05 3.42
N THR A 38 7.27 -17.96 4.37
CA THR A 38 8.23 -19.05 4.22
C THR A 38 7.51 -20.39 4.33
N LEU A 39 7.87 -21.32 3.49
CA LEU A 39 7.25 -22.64 3.39
C LEU A 39 8.12 -23.74 4.00
N ASP A 40 9.26 -23.38 4.58
CA ASP A 40 10.24 -24.30 5.19
C ASP A 40 9.59 -25.31 6.14
N GLY A 41 8.68 -24.85 7.01
CA GLY A 41 7.97 -25.73 7.93
C GLY A 41 7.04 -26.76 7.26
N ILE A 42 6.47 -26.43 6.09
CA ILE A 42 5.63 -27.37 5.32
C ILE A 42 6.51 -28.42 4.64
N TYR A 43 7.65 -28.01 4.09
CA TYR A 43 8.61 -28.91 3.46
C TYR A 43 9.22 -29.86 4.48
N ASP A 44 9.61 -29.36 5.64
CA ASP A 44 10.11 -30.18 6.75
C ASP A 44 9.08 -31.23 7.22
N TRP A 45 7.81 -30.80 7.38
CA TRP A 45 6.71 -31.71 7.77
C TRP A 45 6.46 -32.79 6.72
N ALA A 46 6.57 -32.45 5.43
CA ALA A 46 6.40 -33.41 4.34
C ALA A 46 7.63 -34.29 4.11
N GLY A 47 8.74 -34.07 4.82
CA GLY A 47 10.01 -34.78 4.61
C GLY A 47 10.69 -34.44 3.29
N ILE A 48 10.36 -33.26 2.71
CA ILE A 48 10.94 -32.79 1.45
C ILE A 48 12.17 -31.95 1.77
N GLN A 49 13.31 -32.35 1.23
CA GLN A 49 14.54 -31.57 1.31
C GLN A 49 14.67 -30.70 0.05
N VAL A 50 14.97 -29.43 0.26
CA VAL A 50 15.22 -28.46 -0.81
C VAL A 50 16.72 -28.18 -0.87
N ASP A 51 17.31 -28.37 -2.03
CA ASP A 51 18.71 -28.06 -2.32
C ASP A 51 18.81 -27.23 -3.60
N GLY A 52 19.87 -26.45 -3.73
CA GLY A 52 20.08 -25.60 -4.90
C GLY A 52 21.50 -25.05 -4.97
N ILE A 53 21.86 -24.58 -6.14
CA ILE A 53 23.13 -23.92 -6.40
C ILE A 53 22.83 -22.49 -6.85
N SER A 54 23.45 -21.51 -6.21
CA SER A 54 23.37 -20.11 -6.57
C SER A 54 24.76 -19.54 -6.88
N SER A 55 24.81 -18.63 -7.85
CA SER A 55 26.03 -17.88 -8.16
C SER A 55 26.27 -16.69 -7.25
N THR A 56 25.26 -16.32 -6.45
CA THR A 56 25.34 -15.17 -5.53
C THR A 56 24.69 -15.52 -4.19
N LYS A 57 25.21 -14.92 -3.12
CA LYS A 57 24.67 -15.10 -1.77
C LYS A 57 23.19 -14.69 -1.66
N ALA A 58 22.77 -13.68 -2.40
CA ALA A 58 21.38 -13.23 -2.42
C ALA A 58 20.43 -14.23 -3.11
N GLY A 59 20.93 -15.05 -4.04
CA GLY A 59 20.15 -16.06 -4.72
C GLY A 59 20.11 -17.43 -4.01
N GLU A 60 20.78 -17.58 -2.87
CA GLU A 60 20.79 -18.83 -2.10
C GLU A 60 19.46 -19.08 -1.37
N TRP A 61 18.65 -18.04 -1.18
CA TRP A 61 17.40 -18.13 -0.47
C TRP A 61 16.19 -18.00 -1.40
N ASP A 62 15.21 -18.84 -1.18
CA ASP A 62 13.85 -18.74 -1.71
C ASP A 62 12.83 -19.10 -0.60
N GLU A 63 11.54 -18.91 -0.87
CA GLU A 63 10.45 -19.12 0.11
C GLU A 63 10.35 -20.55 0.66
N ARG A 64 10.98 -21.55 0.03
CA ARG A 64 10.97 -22.94 0.47
C ARG A 64 11.98 -23.19 1.59
N LEU A 65 12.85 -22.24 1.86
CA LEU A 65 13.91 -22.32 2.85
C LEU A 65 13.63 -21.37 4.02
N ALA A 66 14.12 -21.71 5.20
CA ALA A 66 14.11 -20.78 6.32
C ALA A 66 14.85 -19.48 5.95
N MET A 67 14.25 -18.33 6.28
CA MET A 67 14.80 -17.04 5.90
C MET A 67 16.07 -16.71 6.70
N PRO A 68 17.22 -16.54 6.05
CA PRO A 68 18.46 -16.14 6.71
C PRO A 68 18.40 -14.69 7.21
N SER A 69 19.15 -14.36 8.26
CA SER A 69 19.19 -13.01 8.85
C SER A 69 19.59 -11.92 7.83
N TYR A 70 20.53 -12.21 6.93
CA TYR A 70 20.96 -11.23 5.93
C TYR A 70 19.84 -10.85 4.93
N VAL A 71 18.91 -11.78 4.63
CA VAL A 71 17.74 -11.50 3.79
C VAL A 71 16.77 -10.61 4.55
N THR A 72 16.46 -10.97 5.81
CA THR A 72 15.61 -10.16 6.70
C THR A 72 16.16 -8.75 6.86
N GLU A 73 17.47 -8.60 7.12
CA GLU A 73 18.15 -7.31 7.27
C GLU A 73 18.06 -6.47 5.98
N SER A 74 18.26 -7.11 4.82
CA SER A 74 18.17 -6.42 3.52
C SER A 74 16.75 -5.93 3.21
N ILE A 75 15.74 -6.75 3.50
CA ILE A 75 14.34 -6.38 3.32
C ILE A 75 13.98 -5.25 4.29
N GLN A 76 14.37 -5.35 5.57
CA GLN A 76 14.13 -4.31 6.57
C GLN A 76 14.78 -2.99 6.17
N ALA A 77 16.03 -3.01 5.74
CA ALA A 77 16.72 -1.81 5.25
C ALA A 77 16.01 -1.16 4.05
N SER A 78 15.44 -1.96 3.16
CA SER A 78 14.64 -1.46 2.02
C SER A 78 13.33 -0.81 2.50
N ILE A 79 12.66 -1.42 3.48
CA ILE A 79 11.44 -0.87 4.10
C ILE A 79 11.74 0.45 4.79
N ASP A 80 12.78 0.49 5.61
CA ASP A 80 13.18 1.69 6.36
C ASP A 80 13.56 2.84 5.40
N HIS A 81 14.32 2.54 4.36
CA HIS A 81 14.67 3.52 3.32
C HIS A 81 13.43 4.07 2.61
N THR A 82 12.50 3.19 2.23
CA THR A 82 11.27 3.58 1.55
C THR A 82 10.38 4.42 2.46
N TYR A 83 10.29 4.06 3.74
CA TYR A 83 9.53 4.81 4.73
C TYR A 83 10.11 6.20 4.97
N ASP A 84 11.42 6.29 5.17
CA ASP A 84 12.11 7.58 5.34
C ASP A 84 11.90 8.48 4.12
N LYS A 85 12.02 7.92 2.91
CA LYS A 85 11.74 8.62 1.67
C LYS A 85 10.30 9.10 1.57
N PHE A 86 9.32 8.29 2.00
CA PHE A 86 7.92 8.66 1.99
C PHE A 86 7.65 9.83 2.95
N VAL A 87 8.07 9.70 4.20
CA VAL A 87 7.93 10.76 5.20
C VAL A 87 8.60 12.05 4.76
N SER A 88 9.83 11.96 4.21
CA SER A 88 10.58 13.11 3.69
C SER A 88 9.83 13.81 2.55
N LYS A 89 9.25 13.05 1.62
CA LYS A 89 8.49 13.61 0.51
C LYS A 89 7.19 14.30 0.95
N VAL A 90 6.47 13.71 1.90
CA VAL A 90 5.30 14.37 2.50
C VAL A 90 5.73 15.65 3.22
N ALA A 91 6.80 15.63 4.01
CA ALA A 91 7.30 16.80 4.72
C ALA A 91 7.67 17.93 3.75
N GLU A 92 8.44 17.61 2.71
CA GLU A 92 8.87 18.56 1.68
C GLU A 92 7.69 19.22 0.97
N ASN A 93 6.76 18.42 0.46
CA ASN A 93 5.68 18.92 -0.39
C ASN A 93 4.50 19.51 0.40
N ARG A 94 4.31 19.13 1.65
CA ARG A 94 3.30 19.72 2.54
C ARG A 94 3.83 20.87 3.39
N GLY A 95 5.12 21.21 3.26
CA GLY A 95 5.76 22.27 4.06
C GLY A 95 5.78 21.97 5.56
N MET A 96 5.79 20.70 5.94
CA MET A 96 5.75 20.21 7.31
C MET A 96 7.16 19.85 7.82
N ALA A 97 7.38 19.94 9.12
CA ALA A 97 8.61 19.40 9.68
C ALA A 97 8.60 17.86 9.63
N TYR A 98 9.75 17.23 9.32
CA TYR A 98 9.88 15.77 9.26
C TYR A 98 9.33 15.06 10.52
N LYS A 99 9.63 15.60 11.72
CA LYS A 99 9.12 15.05 12.98
C LYS A 99 7.61 15.17 13.14
N GLU A 100 7.03 16.18 12.55
CA GLU A 100 5.58 16.39 12.54
C GLU A 100 4.90 15.34 11.70
N VAL A 101 5.41 15.10 10.48
CA VAL A 101 4.92 14.01 9.63
C VAL A 101 5.09 12.65 10.31
N LEU A 102 6.22 12.38 10.96
CA LEU A 102 6.43 11.14 11.72
C LEU A 102 5.34 10.93 12.78
N SER A 103 4.90 12.00 13.45
CA SER A 103 3.88 11.91 14.51
C SER A 103 2.50 11.46 14.01
N ILE A 104 2.20 11.66 12.72
CA ILE A 104 0.94 11.32 12.07
C ILE A 104 1.08 10.17 11.05
N ALA A 105 2.30 9.71 10.80
CA ALA A 105 2.64 8.58 9.93
C ALA A 105 2.52 7.23 10.65
N GLY A 106 3.38 6.26 10.33
CA GLY A 106 3.39 4.93 10.94
C GLY A 106 2.19 4.09 10.53
N GLY A 107 1.70 4.27 9.31
CA GLY A 107 0.57 3.52 8.75
C GLY A 107 -0.80 3.91 9.31
N ARG A 108 -0.91 5.01 10.04
CA ARG A 108 -2.21 5.50 10.56
C ARG A 108 -3.10 5.97 9.42
N ILE A 109 -4.38 5.63 9.52
CA ILE A 109 -5.43 6.03 8.58
C ILE A 109 -6.22 7.19 9.19
N TRP A 110 -6.55 8.16 8.36
CA TRP A 110 -7.30 9.35 8.73
C TRP A 110 -8.51 9.53 7.84
N SER A 111 -9.59 10.13 8.36
CA SER A 111 -10.66 10.67 7.50
C SER A 111 -10.17 11.90 6.75
N GLY A 112 -10.81 12.24 5.64
CA GLY A 112 -10.49 13.46 4.88
C GLY A 112 -10.60 14.72 5.73
N GLU A 113 -11.65 14.83 6.58
CA GLU A 113 -11.80 15.90 7.54
C GLU A 113 -10.58 16.00 8.48
N LYS A 114 -10.14 14.86 9.03
CA LYS A 114 -8.96 14.84 9.91
C LYS A 114 -7.68 15.13 9.16
N ALA A 115 -7.55 14.64 7.94
CA ALA A 115 -6.39 14.89 7.07
C ALA A 115 -6.26 16.38 6.72
N LEU A 116 -7.38 17.10 6.52
CA LEU A 116 -7.39 18.54 6.37
C LEU A 116 -6.82 19.25 7.61
N GLN A 117 -7.27 18.87 8.81
CA GLN A 117 -6.77 19.42 10.08
C GLN A 117 -5.27 19.13 10.30
N LEU A 118 -4.78 18.02 9.77
CA LEU A 118 -3.39 17.59 9.84
C LEU A 118 -2.50 18.18 8.72
N GLY A 119 -3.07 18.92 7.77
CA GLY A 119 -2.34 19.50 6.66
C GLY A 119 -1.97 18.50 5.54
N LEU A 120 -2.52 17.30 5.57
CA LEU A 120 -2.33 16.28 4.52
C LEU A 120 -3.21 16.50 3.29
N VAL A 121 -4.31 17.23 3.45
CA VAL A 121 -5.29 17.60 2.43
C VAL A 121 -5.48 19.12 2.48
N ASP A 122 -5.74 19.75 1.35
CA ASP A 122 -5.90 21.21 1.26
C ASP A 122 -7.35 21.64 1.36
N LYS A 123 -8.26 20.86 0.79
CA LYS A 123 -9.68 21.25 0.70
C LYS A 123 -10.60 20.03 0.79
N ILE A 124 -11.78 20.25 1.35
CA ILE A 124 -12.88 19.27 1.30
C ILE A 124 -13.76 19.61 0.10
N GLY A 125 -14.06 18.60 -0.71
CA GLY A 125 -14.91 18.74 -1.89
C GLY A 125 -14.87 17.48 -2.75
N ASP A 126 -15.58 17.54 -3.87
CA ASP A 126 -15.69 16.43 -4.82
C ASP A 126 -14.79 16.63 -6.07
N LEU A 127 -14.93 15.71 -7.01
CA LEU A 127 -14.17 15.77 -8.28
C LEU A 127 -14.47 17.04 -9.07
N LYS A 128 -15.72 17.51 -9.00
CA LYS A 128 -16.13 18.71 -9.73
C LYS A 128 -15.41 19.95 -9.16
N ASP A 129 -15.36 20.08 -7.84
CA ASP A 129 -14.66 21.17 -7.16
C ASP A 129 -13.17 21.19 -7.53
N ALA A 130 -12.54 20.01 -7.57
CA ALA A 130 -11.13 19.88 -7.96
C ALA A 130 -10.91 20.27 -9.44
N ILE A 131 -11.83 19.90 -10.35
CA ILE A 131 -11.76 20.28 -11.76
C ILE A 131 -11.96 21.80 -11.92
N ASP A 132 -12.93 22.39 -11.23
CA ASP A 132 -13.18 23.83 -11.25
C ASP A 132 -11.95 24.59 -10.72
N SER A 133 -11.30 24.12 -9.67
CA SER A 133 -10.06 24.67 -9.15
C SER A 133 -8.91 24.57 -10.17
N ALA A 134 -8.75 23.41 -10.81
CA ALA A 134 -7.74 23.22 -11.84
C ALA A 134 -7.96 24.17 -13.04
N ALA A 135 -9.21 24.39 -13.45
CA ALA A 135 -9.54 25.35 -14.50
C ALA A 135 -9.18 26.79 -14.09
N GLN A 136 -9.38 27.16 -12.81
CA GLN A 136 -8.96 28.46 -12.28
C GLN A 136 -7.43 28.62 -12.29
N PHE A 137 -6.66 27.60 -11.89
CA PHE A 137 -5.20 27.63 -11.99
C PHE A 137 -4.70 27.82 -13.42
N ALA A 138 -5.42 27.26 -14.39
CA ALA A 138 -5.09 27.37 -15.80
C ALA A 138 -5.66 28.65 -16.48
N ASP A 139 -6.37 29.49 -15.72
CA ASP A 139 -7.11 30.67 -16.24
C ASP A 139 -8.08 30.31 -17.40
N ILE A 140 -8.76 29.18 -17.27
CA ILE A 140 -9.73 28.65 -18.24
C ILE A 140 -11.14 28.87 -17.72
N ASN A 141 -11.94 29.68 -18.43
CA ASN A 141 -13.33 29.97 -18.05
C ASN A 141 -14.36 29.05 -18.71
N ASP A 142 -14.02 28.46 -19.85
CA ASP A 142 -14.91 27.55 -20.59
C ASP A 142 -14.10 26.30 -20.96
N TYR A 143 -14.51 25.14 -20.44
CA TYR A 143 -13.82 23.88 -20.63
C TYR A 143 -14.77 22.72 -20.86
N LYS A 144 -14.27 21.69 -21.54
CA LYS A 144 -14.96 20.43 -21.75
C LYS A 144 -14.19 19.29 -21.10
N ILE A 145 -14.89 18.53 -20.26
CA ILE A 145 -14.33 17.31 -19.68
C ILE A 145 -14.41 16.20 -20.72
N ILE A 146 -13.29 15.57 -21.01
CA ILE A 146 -13.20 14.42 -21.91
C ILE A 146 -12.67 13.25 -21.09
N SER A 147 -13.45 12.19 -20.98
CA SER A 147 -13.00 10.91 -20.38
C SER A 147 -12.34 10.07 -21.47
N TYR A 148 -11.10 9.63 -21.19
CA TYR A 148 -10.35 8.72 -22.05
C TYR A 148 -10.46 7.29 -21.50
N GLU A 149 -11.68 6.82 -21.27
CA GLU A 149 -11.88 5.41 -20.97
C GLU A 149 -11.71 4.60 -22.25
N LYS A 150 -10.88 3.58 -22.20
CA LYS A 150 -10.78 2.60 -23.28
C LYS A 150 -12.12 1.85 -23.31
N GLU A 151 -12.90 2.04 -24.37
CA GLU A 151 -14.07 1.21 -24.60
C GLU A 151 -13.59 -0.25 -24.71
N MET A 152 -13.91 -1.05 -23.72
CA MET A 152 -13.65 -2.49 -23.80
C MET A 152 -14.60 -3.10 -24.80
N ASP A 153 -14.06 -3.97 -25.67
CA ASP A 153 -14.88 -4.76 -26.58
C ASP A 153 -15.95 -5.54 -25.78
N PRO A 154 -17.21 -5.56 -26.22
CA PRO A 154 -18.27 -6.32 -25.55
C PRO A 154 -17.88 -7.78 -25.25
N PHE A 155 -17.06 -8.38 -26.06
CA PHE A 155 -16.51 -9.72 -25.83
C PHE A 155 -15.47 -9.74 -24.69
N GLU A 156 -14.59 -8.73 -24.60
CA GLU A 156 -13.66 -8.59 -23.47
C GLU A 156 -14.42 -8.33 -22.16
N MET A 157 -15.51 -7.54 -22.19
CA MET A 157 -16.38 -7.33 -21.03
C MET A 157 -17.04 -8.63 -20.57
N PHE A 158 -17.61 -9.39 -21.49
CA PHE A 158 -18.22 -10.70 -21.20
C PHE A 158 -17.19 -11.69 -20.64
N LEU A 159 -16.00 -11.74 -21.24
CA LEU A 159 -14.92 -12.63 -20.78
C LEU A 159 -14.44 -12.26 -19.38
N ASN A 160 -14.29 -10.97 -19.10
CA ASN A 160 -13.88 -10.47 -17.77
C ASN A 160 -14.97 -10.75 -16.72
N GLU A 161 -16.24 -10.58 -17.06
CA GLU A 161 -17.35 -10.90 -16.17
C GLU A 161 -17.40 -12.40 -15.86
N LEU A 162 -17.24 -13.25 -16.89
CA LEU A 162 -17.18 -14.70 -16.74
C LEU A 162 -15.99 -15.14 -15.88
N LEU A 163 -14.79 -14.57 -16.11
CA LEU A 163 -13.60 -14.87 -15.35
C LEU A 163 -13.71 -14.39 -13.89
N ASN A 164 -14.33 -13.24 -13.65
CA ASN A 164 -14.57 -12.73 -12.30
C ASN A 164 -15.58 -13.61 -11.55
N ASP A 165 -16.67 -14.08 -12.22
CA ASP A 165 -17.63 -15.01 -11.62
C ASP A 165 -16.98 -16.37 -11.33
N LEU A 166 -16.14 -16.88 -12.22
CA LEU A 166 -15.37 -18.12 -11.99
C LEU A 166 -14.36 -17.95 -10.85
N ASN A 167 -13.61 -16.84 -10.82
CA ASN A 167 -12.64 -16.55 -9.76
C ASN A 167 -13.34 -16.37 -8.40
N SER A 168 -14.47 -15.68 -8.34
CA SER A 168 -15.24 -15.53 -7.08
C SER A 168 -15.73 -16.88 -6.55
N ARG A 169 -16.12 -17.79 -7.42
CA ARG A 169 -16.54 -19.17 -7.05
C ARG A 169 -15.35 -20.04 -6.62
N ILE A 170 -14.19 -19.86 -7.24
CA ILE A 170 -12.94 -20.55 -6.88
C ILE A 170 -12.39 -19.99 -5.57
N GLU A 171 -12.39 -18.67 -5.36
CA GLU A 171 -11.94 -18.03 -4.11
C GLU A 171 -12.79 -18.45 -2.90
N ILE A 172 -14.11 -18.58 -3.04
CA ILE A 172 -14.97 -19.06 -1.93
C ILE A 172 -14.58 -20.48 -1.51
N ASN A 173 -14.20 -21.35 -2.45
CA ASN A 173 -13.82 -22.73 -2.15
C ASN A 173 -12.36 -22.84 -1.68
N ASN A 174 -11.47 -21.97 -2.16
CA ASN A 174 -10.06 -21.94 -1.78
C ASN A 174 -9.84 -21.22 -0.43
N ASN A 175 -10.67 -20.25 -0.09
CA ASN A 175 -10.52 -19.48 1.17
C ASN A 175 -10.72 -20.35 2.42
N LEU A 176 -11.55 -21.38 2.37
CA LEU A 176 -11.71 -22.32 3.49
C LEU A 176 -10.53 -23.30 3.61
N GLN A 177 -9.92 -23.71 2.50
CA GLN A 177 -8.70 -24.54 2.52
C GLN A 177 -7.44 -23.70 2.77
N ALA A 178 -7.35 -22.51 2.18
CA ALA A 178 -6.27 -21.57 2.42
C ALA A 178 -6.22 -21.12 3.89
N LEU A 179 -7.37 -20.88 4.54
CA LEU A 179 -7.40 -20.46 5.94
C LEU A 179 -6.77 -21.52 6.87
N ASN A 180 -6.98 -22.81 6.58
CA ASN A 180 -6.35 -23.89 7.35
C ASN A 180 -4.86 -24.07 7.02
N GLN A 181 -4.44 -23.78 5.77
CA GLN A 181 -3.03 -23.77 5.39
C GLN A 181 -2.27 -22.54 5.93
N PHE A 182 -2.96 -21.39 6.05
CA PHE A 182 -2.41 -20.16 6.62
C PHE A 182 -2.07 -20.30 8.11
N LEU A 183 -2.74 -21.16 8.85
CA LEU A 183 -2.48 -21.36 10.28
C LEU A 183 -1.17 -22.11 10.55
N ASP A 184 -0.67 -22.87 9.57
CA ASP A 184 0.58 -23.66 9.69
C ASP A 184 1.79 -22.99 9.00
N ALA A 185 1.57 -21.93 8.21
CA ALA A 185 2.64 -21.20 7.53
C ALA A 185 3.33 -20.23 8.51
N ARG A 186 4.66 -20.22 8.50
CA ARG A 186 5.44 -19.21 9.21
C ARG A 186 5.52 -17.94 8.36
N TYR A 187 5.21 -16.80 8.96
CA TYR A 187 5.31 -15.50 8.31
C TYR A 187 6.38 -14.65 8.98
N CYS A 188 7.25 -14.09 8.19
CA CYS A 188 8.09 -12.99 8.61
C CYS A 188 7.37 -11.67 8.33
N LEU A 189 6.98 -10.95 9.37
CA LEU A 189 6.29 -9.69 9.28
C LEU A 189 7.25 -8.56 9.60
N LEU A 190 7.50 -7.71 8.61
CA LEU A 190 8.39 -6.55 8.70
C LEU A 190 7.58 -5.27 8.68
N TYR A 191 7.85 -4.37 9.62
CA TYR A 191 7.14 -3.10 9.79
C TYR A 191 8.07 -1.91 9.74
N THR A 192 7.51 -0.76 9.41
CA THR A 192 8.19 0.52 9.64
C THR A 192 8.34 0.76 11.14
N SER A 193 9.51 1.20 11.56
CA SER A 193 9.77 1.51 12.97
C SER A 193 9.64 3.01 13.21
N PRO A 194 9.05 3.44 14.33
CA PRO A 194 8.41 2.64 15.36
C PRO A 194 6.97 2.27 15.00
N SER A 195 6.62 0.98 15.16
CA SER A 195 5.23 0.55 15.06
C SER A 195 4.44 1.02 16.29
N PRO A 196 3.17 1.44 16.13
CA PRO A 196 2.31 1.76 17.30
C PRO A 196 2.11 0.58 18.26
N ARG A 197 2.38 -0.65 17.80
CA ARG A 197 2.29 -1.87 18.64
C ARG A 197 3.53 -2.10 19.49
N ASP A 198 4.68 -1.59 19.09
CA ASP A 198 5.95 -1.80 19.81
C ASP A 198 6.01 -0.96 21.09
N ALA A 199 5.25 0.14 21.16
CA ALA A 199 5.11 0.95 22.36
C ALA A 199 4.35 0.28 23.52
N SER A 200 3.65 -0.84 23.25
CA SER A 200 2.86 -1.58 24.25
C SER A 200 3.57 -2.80 24.83
N VAL A 201 4.74 -3.18 24.31
CA VAL A 201 5.48 -4.38 24.74
C VAL A 201 6.62 -4.05 25.70
N SER A 202 6.93 -2.78 25.95
CA SER A 202 7.92 -2.35 26.94
C SER A 202 7.26 -1.90 28.25
N ARG A 203 6.52 -2.83 28.90
CA ARG A 203 6.17 -2.74 30.33
C ARG A 203 6.24 -4.09 30.98
#